data_f67baba9c17a3ef9ee5039ac16ea8ae0
#
_entry.id   f67baba9c17a3ef9ee5039ac16ea8ae0
#
_cell.length_a   1.000
_cell.length_b   1.000
_cell.length_c   1.000
_cell.angle_alpha   90.00
_cell.angle_beta   90.00
_cell.angle_gamma   90.00
#
_symmetry.space_group_name_H-M   'P 1'
#
loop_
_entity.id
_entity.type
_entity.pdbx_description
1 polymer ?
#
loop_
_entity_poly.entity_id
_entity_poly.type
_entity_poly.pdbx_seq_one_letter_code
_entity_poly.pdbx_strand_id
1 'polypeptide(L)'
;VIHQQSESLRILSNIEKELENKNVYIINETEISKAQESFVKDFFIQKVSPALVTIILNDLAEFPLLKDTSGYLAIKLVMKPKQNSSILEKIXIKKEIRYAVIEIPKTINRFVVLPSQNEKQHIILLDDLIRYNLHNIFNIFDYESISAHMIKITRDAQLELDSDLNKSFIEKISSSVKDRRIGEPVRFIYDQTIEKDTLKFFLRNMEINSKESIIPGGRYHNRRDYMDFPNLGRYDLLYKTNLPLPVEGLSLEGSMLKKIEQKDYLVNAPYQSFSYIIKFLREAALDPKVSAIKITLYRLAKNSQIVSSLINAAKNGKKVTVQIELQARFDEASNISYAEQMQTEGIELIFGVKGLKVHSKVCLVERISDDGKLKRYGIISTGNFNESTAKVYTDVTLFTAHQQILKDVSKVFEFFLINYRVYRYKHLIVSPHYTRIRFNRLIDREILNANSGKPAFLKLKMNSLSDNKMIDKLYEASRAGVKIRLIIRGICSLIPGVKGMSENIEAISIVDNYLEHSRVYIFCNNNEPEVYISSADFMTRNLDSRVEITCPIYDQSIKKELIDTFDIGWKGNVKVRYHSEKLDNKYRMRGDSPIFRAQLETYNYYRNKIEVVI
;
A
#
# COMPACT_ATOMS: atom_id res chain seq x y z
N VAL A 1 20.13 -3.08 4.58
CA VAL A 1 19.58 -1.74 4.89
C VAL A 1 20.56 -0.64 4.48
N ILE A 2 21.82 -0.66 4.97
CA ILE A 2 22.84 0.39 4.68
C ILE A 2 23.04 0.54 3.16
N HIS A 3 23.24 -0.56 2.44
CA HIS A 3 23.38 -0.54 0.97
C HIS A 3 22.15 0.06 0.28
N GLN A 4 20.94 -0.32 0.73
CA GLN A 4 19.69 0.25 0.19
C GLN A 4 19.59 1.76 0.47
N GLN A 5 20.03 2.19 1.65
CA GLN A 5 20.06 3.61 2.04
C GLN A 5 20.99 4.40 1.13
N SER A 6 22.21 3.90 0.92
CA SER A 6 23.21 4.52 0.05
C SER A 6 22.72 4.64 -1.39
N GLU A 7 22.15 3.55 -1.93
CA GLU A 7 21.62 3.54 -3.30
C GLU A 7 20.44 4.50 -3.45
N SER A 8 19.57 4.56 -2.44
CA SER A 8 18.44 5.49 -2.43
C SER A 8 18.92 6.96 -2.47
N LEU A 9 19.95 7.29 -1.70
CA LEU A 9 20.55 8.64 -1.69
C LEU A 9 21.15 8.99 -3.05
N ARG A 10 21.85 8.03 -3.67
CA ARG A 10 22.45 8.21 -5.02
C ARG A 10 21.37 8.48 -6.06
N ILE A 11 20.28 7.71 -6.04
CA ILE A 11 19.15 7.88 -6.97
C ILE A 11 18.50 9.25 -6.76
N LEU A 12 18.28 9.65 -5.52
CA LEU A 12 17.66 10.94 -5.20
C LEU A 12 18.52 12.11 -5.71
N SER A 13 19.83 12.06 -5.46
CA SER A 13 20.77 13.08 -5.95
C SER A 13 20.72 13.21 -7.48
N ASN A 14 20.62 12.07 -8.19
CA ASN A 14 20.49 12.11 -9.66
C ASN A 14 19.17 12.77 -10.10
N ILE A 15 18.07 12.47 -9.39
CA ILE A 15 16.76 13.08 -9.69
C ILE A 15 16.84 14.60 -9.46
N GLU A 16 17.47 15.03 -8.36
CA GLU A 16 17.63 16.46 -8.04
C GLU A 16 18.40 17.18 -9.14
N LYS A 17 19.48 16.60 -9.65
CA LYS A 17 20.26 17.15 -10.78
C LYS A 17 19.42 17.26 -12.05
N GLU A 18 18.60 16.25 -12.33
CA GLU A 18 17.70 16.28 -13.50
C GLU A 18 16.64 17.36 -13.35
N LEU A 19 16.14 17.60 -12.14
CA LEU A 19 15.19 18.69 -11.84
C LEU A 19 15.86 20.07 -12.06
N GLU A 20 17.12 20.23 -11.63
CA GLU A 20 17.90 21.45 -11.87
C GLU A 20 18.02 21.76 -13.38
N ASN A 21 18.25 20.74 -14.20
CA ASN A 21 18.28 20.84 -15.67
C ASN A 21 16.93 21.32 -16.25
N LYS A 22 15.86 21.24 -15.44
CA LYS A 22 14.51 21.68 -15.80
C LYS A 22 14.11 22.96 -15.04
N ASN A 23 15.06 23.67 -14.47
CA ASN A 23 14.86 24.91 -13.69
C ASN A 23 14.02 24.70 -12.42
N VAL A 24 14.09 23.50 -11.82
CA VAL A 24 13.43 23.20 -10.53
C VAL A 24 14.55 22.86 -9.53
N TYR A 25 14.65 23.63 -8.46
CA TYR A 25 15.73 23.56 -7.47
C TYR A 25 15.15 23.22 -6.10
N ILE A 26 15.68 22.16 -5.47
CA ILE A 26 15.42 21.86 -4.07
C ILE A 26 16.58 22.49 -3.29
N ILE A 27 16.28 23.50 -2.48
CA ILE A 27 17.29 24.27 -1.75
C ILE A 27 17.17 24.02 -0.25
N ASN A 28 18.27 24.21 0.46
CA ASN A 28 18.33 24.13 1.92
C ASN A 28 18.34 25.53 2.55
N GLU A 29 18.39 25.59 3.90
CA GLU A 29 18.32 26.86 4.66
C GLU A 29 19.46 27.83 4.38
N THR A 30 20.60 27.35 3.88
CA THR A 30 21.76 28.23 3.60
C THR A 30 21.68 28.86 2.19
N GLU A 31 20.76 28.38 1.36
CA GLU A 31 20.60 28.80 -0.04
C GLU A 31 19.43 29.74 -0.26
N ILE A 32 18.73 30.12 0.80
CA ILE A 32 17.59 31.07 0.73
C ILE A 32 18.11 32.44 0.31
N SER A 33 17.60 32.98 -0.78
CA SER A 33 17.96 34.30 -1.29
C SER A 33 17.26 35.41 -0.52
N LYS A 34 17.82 36.63 -0.57
CA LYS A 34 17.21 37.81 0.05
C LYS A 34 15.78 38.05 -0.41
N ALA A 35 15.45 37.76 -1.66
CA ALA A 35 14.11 37.92 -2.20
C ALA A 35 13.11 36.91 -1.62
N GLN A 36 13.60 35.79 -1.12
CA GLN A 36 12.78 34.70 -0.55
C GLN A 36 12.64 34.81 0.98
N GLU A 37 13.52 35.57 1.64
CA GLU A 37 13.56 35.68 3.12
C GLU A 37 12.20 36.09 3.71
N SER A 38 11.58 37.12 3.13
CA SER A 38 10.30 37.62 3.64
C SER A 38 9.23 36.53 3.60
N PHE A 39 9.13 35.84 2.47
CA PHE A 39 8.18 34.70 2.32
C PHE A 39 8.43 33.64 3.36
N VAL A 40 9.71 33.23 3.54
CA VAL A 40 10.08 32.15 4.47
C VAL A 40 9.73 32.53 5.90
N LYS A 41 10.01 33.78 6.30
CA LYS A 41 9.69 34.30 7.64
C LYS A 41 8.16 34.38 7.86
N ASP A 42 7.44 34.91 6.89
CA ASP A 42 5.98 35.05 6.98
C ASP A 42 5.31 33.65 7.02
N PHE A 43 5.73 32.75 6.17
CA PHE A 43 5.23 31.38 6.15
C PHE A 43 5.51 30.66 7.48
N PHE A 44 6.73 30.85 8.01
CA PHE A 44 7.10 30.30 9.32
C PHE A 44 6.18 30.83 10.41
N ILE A 45 6.03 32.14 10.53
CA ILE A 45 5.25 32.78 11.60
C ILE A 45 3.77 32.38 11.50
N GLN A 46 3.19 32.42 10.29
CA GLN A 46 1.75 32.23 10.09
C GLN A 46 1.32 30.77 10.07
N LYS A 47 2.15 29.86 9.54
CA LYS A 47 1.77 28.47 9.30
C LYS A 47 2.56 27.48 10.14
N VAL A 48 3.87 27.65 10.22
CA VAL A 48 4.75 26.62 10.82
C VAL A 48 4.80 26.76 12.34
N SER A 49 5.11 27.95 12.84
CA SER A 49 5.28 28.22 14.27
C SER A 49 4.05 27.76 15.11
N PRO A 50 2.80 28.04 14.70
CA PRO A 50 1.64 27.58 15.48
C PRO A 50 1.47 26.06 15.49
N ALA A 51 2.06 25.35 14.55
CA ALA A 51 1.94 23.90 14.42
C ALA A 51 3.12 23.13 15.07
N LEU A 52 4.17 23.87 15.52
CA LEU A 52 5.37 23.22 16.08
C LEU A 52 5.12 22.66 17.48
N VAL A 53 5.65 21.47 17.72
CA VAL A 53 5.80 20.89 19.05
C VAL A 53 7.31 20.85 19.33
N THR A 54 7.76 21.74 20.22
CA THR A 54 9.16 21.86 20.63
C THR A 54 9.27 21.47 22.09
N ILE A 55 10.13 20.50 22.40
CA ILE A 55 10.30 19.97 23.76
C ILE A 55 11.75 20.16 24.18
N ILE A 56 11.97 20.90 25.29
CA ILE A 56 13.29 21.06 25.91
C ILE A 56 13.52 19.83 26.78
N LEU A 57 14.63 19.14 26.60
CA LEU A 57 14.85 17.79 27.16
C LEU A 57 15.59 17.78 28.50
N ASN A 58 16.42 18.81 28.76
CA ASN A 58 17.30 18.80 29.93
C ASN A 58 16.57 18.86 31.27
N ASP A 59 15.41 19.49 31.30
CA ASP A 59 14.68 19.75 32.53
C ASP A 59 13.50 18.78 32.76
N LEU A 60 13.40 17.74 31.91
CA LEU A 60 12.31 16.76 32.03
C LEU A 60 12.69 15.61 32.95
N ALA A 61 11.75 15.17 33.78
CA ALA A 61 11.89 13.99 34.65
C ALA A 61 12.01 12.71 33.83
N GLU A 62 11.28 12.65 32.70
CA GLU A 62 11.29 11.49 31.79
C GLU A 62 11.44 11.97 30.34
N PHE A 63 12.17 11.20 29.54
CA PHE A 63 12.35 11.49 28.12
C PHE A 63 11.02 11.30 27.39
N PRO A 64 10.62 12.27 26.50
CA PRO A 64 9.33 12.18 25.84
C PRO A 64 9.25 11.00 24.87
N LEU A 65 8.08 10.41 24.77
CA LEU A 65 7.81 9.31 23.87
C LEU A 65 7.73 9.81 22.43
N LEU A 66 8.75 9.52 21.63
CA LEU A 66 8.77 9.89 20.20
C LEU A 66 7.93 8.87 19.40
N LYS A 67 7.06 9.39 18.52
CA LYS A 67 6.17 8.57 17.66
C LYS A 67 6.94 7.99 16.48
N ASP A 68 6.70 6.74 16.14
CA ASP A 68 7.32 6.05 15.00
C ASP A 68 6.85 6.58 13.64
N THR A 69 5.72 7.28 13.62
CA THR A 69 5.15 7.85 12.38
C THR A 69 5.68 9.23 12.04
N SER A 70 6.49 9.86 12.92
CA SER A 70 6.95 11.25 12.77
C SER A 70 8.46 11.32 12.53
N GLY A 71 8.89 12.39 11.89
CA GLY A 71 10.29 12.80 11.83
C GLY A 71 10.53 13.89 12.87
N TYR A 72 11.74 13.98 13.36
CA TYR A 72 12.12 14.93 14.41
C TYR A 72 13.43 15.61 14.06
N LEU A 73 13.59 16.86 14.49
CA LEU A 73 14.88 17.54 14.55
C LEU A 73 15.42 17.44 15.98
N ALA A 74 16.56 16.77 16.13
CA ALA A 74 17.37 16.75 17.36
C ALA A 74 18.16 18.04 17.40
N ILE A 75 17.91 18.87 18.42
CA ILE A 75 18.50 20.21 18.58
C ILE A 75 19.55 20.19 19.67
N LYS A 76 20.67 20.82 19.41
CA LYS A 76 21.71 21.08 20.40
C LYS A 76 21.95 22.60 20.48
N LEU A 77 21.83 23.14 21.69
CA LEU A 77 22.17 24.54 21.97
C LEU A 77 23.41 24.56 22.87
N VAL A 78 24.44 25.23 22.43
CA VAL A 78 25.63 25.51 23.26
C VAL A 78 25.41 26.87 23.90
N MET A 79 25.21 26.89 25.22
CA MET A 79 24.86 28.11 25.95
C MET A 79 26.08 29.01 26.12
N LYS A 80 25.87 30.32 26.09
CA LYS A 80 26.94 31.28 26.43
C LYS A 80 27.28 31.21 27.91
N PRO A 81 28.56 31.43 28.28
CA PRO A 81 28.94 31.49 29.71
C PRO A 81 28.19 32.61 30.42
N LYS A 82 27.79 32.38 31.66
CA LYS A 82 27.13 33.42 32.51
C LYS A 82 28.06 34.64 32.66
N GLN A 83 27.49 35.81 32.49
CA GLN A 83 28.26 37.10 32.48
C GLN A 83 29.12 37.33 33.74
N ASN A 84 28.76 36.74 34.89
CA ASN A 84 29.45 36.97 36.16
C ASN A 84 30.53 35.95 36.49
N SER A 85 30.92 35.06 35.58
CA SER A 85 32.00 34.12 35.84
C SER A 85 33.38 34.75 35.62
N SER A 86 34.33 34.48 36.50
CA SER A 86 35.73 34.96 36.42
C SER A 86 36.41 34.43 35.17
N ILE A 87 37.49 35.07 34.73
CA ILE A 87 38.28 34.65 33.55
C ILE A 87 38.79 33.19 33.72
N LEU A 88 39.18 32.81 34.93
CA LEU A 88 39.63 31.45 35.23
C LEU A 88 38.46 30.42 35.20
N GLU A 89 37.28 30.83 35.64
CA GLU A 89 36.06 30.02 35.50
C GLU A 89 35.67 29.84 34.04
N LYS A 90 35.84 30.87 33.20
CA LYS A 90 35.51 30.81 31.75
C LYS A 90 36.39 29.83 30.97
N ILE A 91 37.60 29.59 31.42
CA ILE A 91 38.52 28.64 30.80
C ILE A 91 38.25 27.18 31.22
N UNK A 92 37.61 27.11 32.18
CA UNK A 92 37.45 25.87 32.77
C UNK A 92 36.11 25.35 32.74
N ILE A 93 35.35 26.07 32.46
CA ILE A 93 33.98 25.66 32.53
C ILE A 93 33.61 24.83 31.29
N LYS A 94 33.16 23.64 31.50
CA LYS A 94 32.47 22.82 30.51
C LYS A 94 31.21 23.58 30.08
N LYS A 95 31.12 23.96 28.78
CA LYS A 95 29.99 24.71 28.24
C LYS A 95 28.66 24.00 28.58
N GLU A 96 27.69 24.71 29.09
CA GLU A 96 26.36 24.19 29.33
C GLU A 96 25.73 23.85 27.96
N ILE A 97 25.26 22.63 27.80
CA ILE A 97 24.61 22.17 26.59
C ILE A 97 23.13 21.88 26.92
N ARG A 98 22.25 22.43 26.13
CA ARG A 98 20.81 22.10 26.18
C ARG A 98 20.41 21.36 24.92
N TYR A 99 19.56 20.38 25.12
CA TYR A 99 19.01 19.56 24.05
C TYR A 99 17.50 19.79 23.95
N ALA A 100 17.01 19.78 22.72
CA ALA A 100 15.58 19.86 22.46
C ALA A 100 15.23 18.94 21.29
N VAL A 101 13.95 18.67 21.13
CA VAL A 101 13.44 17.94 19.97
C VAL A 101 12.26 18.71 19.40
N ILE A 102 12.21 18.83 18.08
CA ILE A 102 11.09 19.44 17.34
C ILE A 102 10.44 18.35 16.49
N GLU A 103 9.15 18.10 16.70
CA GLU A 103 8.37 17.21 15.83
C GLU A 103 8.04 17.95 14.53
N ILE A 104 8.37 17.36 13.37
CA ILE A 104 8.01 17.95 12.06
C ILE A 104 6.49 17.82 11.90
N PRO A 105 5.75 18.94 11.76
CA PRO A 105 4.29 18.90 11.70
C PRO A 105 3.78 18.28 10.40
N LYS A 106 2.89 17.31 10.55
CA LYS A 106 2.26 16.58 9.42
C LYS A 106 1.10 17.35 8.79
N THR A 107 0.63 18.39 9.46
CA THR A 107 -0.48 19.24 8.97
C THR A 107 -0.04 20.19 7.87
N ILE A 108 1.28 20.33 7.67
CA ILE A 108 1.90 21.22 6.68
C ILE A 108 2.62 20.36 5.64
N ASN A 109 2.48 20.70 4.37
CA ASN A 109 3.21 20.03 3.29
C ASN A 109 4.72 20.07 3.56
N ARG A 110 5.36 18.93 3.40
CA ARG A 110 6.81 18.79 3.61
C ARG A 110 7.61 19.63 2.60
N PHE A 111 7.09 19.82 1.40
CA PHE A 111 7.69 20.58 0.32
C PHE A 111 7.00 21.93 0.23
N VAL A 112 7.73 23.01 0.54
CA VAL A 112 7.21 24.39 0.50
C VAL A 112 7.75 25.06 -0.77
N VAL A 113 6.84 25.48 -1.65
CA VAL A 113 7.20 26.17 -2.90
C VAL A 113 7.48 27.62 -2.57
N LEU A 114 8.68 28.09 -2.92
CA LEU A 114 9.13 29.47 -2.71
C LEU A 114 8.78 30.33 -3.93
N PRO A 115 8.74 31.66 -3.76
CA PRO A 115 8.58 32.56 -4.92
C PRO A 115 9.66 32.30 -5.97
N SER A 116 9.24 32.16 -7.22
CA SER A 116 10.13 31.91 -8.35
C SER A 116 11.02 33.12 -8.63
N GLN A 117 12.23 32.85 -9.14
CA GLN A 117 13.22 33.89 -9.47
C GLN A 117 13.82 33.57 -10.85
N ASN A 118 13.73 34.49 -11.78
CA ASN A 118 14.35 34.32 -13.12
C ASN A 118 13.93 33.01 -13.79
N GLU A 119 12.65 32.70 -13.75
CA GLU A 119 12.05 31.47 -14.29
C GLU A 119 12.49 30.17 -13.56
N LYS A 120 13.27 30.29 -12.50
CA LYS A 120 13.66 29.16 -11.65
C LYS A 120 12.64 28.97 -10.54
N GLN A 121 12.20 27.73 -10.39
CA GLN A 121 11.25 27.33 -9.34
C GLN A 121 12.05 26.72 -8.18
N HIS A 122 11.84 27.24 -6.99
CA HIS A 122 12.56 26.81 -5.80
C HIS A 122 11.60 26.12 -4.82
N ILE A 123 12.06 25.04 -4.25
CA ILE A 123 11.35 24.28 -3.21
C ILE A 123 12.28 24.14 -2.02
N ILE A 124 11.76 24.35 -0.82
CA ILE A 124 12.49 24.07 0.42
C ILE A 124 11.73 22.99 1.21
N LEU A 125 12.45 22.05 1.82
CA LEU A 125 11.82 21.12 2.74
C LEU A 125 11.46 21.83 4.06
N LEU A 126 10.34 21.45 4.63
CA LEU A 126 9.86 22.01 5.89
C LEU A 126 10.92 21.89 7.00
N ASP A 127 11.72 20.84 6.98
CA ASP A 127 12.88 20.63 7.88
C ASP A 127 13.84 21.82 7.81
N ASP A 128 14.20 22.24 6.61
CA ASP A 128 15.17 23.33 6.39
C ASP A 128 14.53 24.69 6.63
N LEU A 129 13.24 24.84 6.34
CA LEU A 129 12.50 26.04 6.69
C LEU A 129 12.49 26.24 8.23
N ILE A 130 12.34 25.14 8.98
CA ILE A 130 12.43 25.16 10.45
C ILE A 130 13.88 25.48 10.88
N ARG A 131 14.90 24.86 10.24
CA ARG A 131 16.32 25.14 10.53
C ARG A 131 16.65 26.62 10.33
N TYR A 132 16.18 27.22 9.27
CA TYR A 132 16.36 28.67 8.98
C TYR A 132 15.82 29.54 10.12
N ASN A 133 14.74 29.09 10.76
CA ASN A 133 14.04 29.86 11.79
C ASN A 133 14.36 29.40 13.23
N LEU A 134 15.41 28.60 13.44
CA LEU A 134 15.81 28.14 14.79
C LEU A 134 16.03 29.32 15.75
N HIS A 135 16.59 30.41 15.26
CA HIS A 135 16.82 31.62 16.07
C HIS A 135 15.50 32.24 16.57
N ASN A 136 14.43 32.13 15.80
CA ASN A 136 13.10 32.58 16.21
C ASN A 136 12.48 31.65 17.26
N ILE A 137 12.70 30.32 17.11
CA ILE A 137 12.14 29.30 18.02
C ILE A 137 12.82 29.40 19.39
N PHE A 138 14.13 29.60 19.41
CA PHE A 138 14.96 29.56 20.63
C PHE A 138 15.44 30.93 21.08
N ASN A 139 14.77 32.02 20.69
CA ASN A 139 15.16 33.40 20.98
C ASN A 139 15.21 33.74 22.50
N ILE A 140 14.54 32.92 23.31
CA ILE A 140 14.54 33.10 24.78
C ILE A 140 15.82 32.56 25.44
N PHE A 141 16.66 31.83 24.68
CA PHE A 141 17.91 31.26 25.19
C PHE A 141 19.11 32.05 24.69
N ASP A 142 20.05 32.31 25.59
CA ASP A 142 21.30 33.00 25.25
C ASP A 142 22.35 31.93 24.90
N TYR A 143 22.39 31.53 23.64
CA TYR A 143 23.27 30.49 23.14
C TYR A 143 24.36 31.07 22.21
N GLU A 144 25.49 30.36 22.15
CA GLU A 144 26.61 30.64 21.27
C GLU A 144 26.40 30.01 19.88
N SER A 145 25.89 28.76 19.86
CA SER A 145 25.61 28.05 18.63
C SER A 145 24.41 27.11 18.79
N ILE A 146 23.77 26.83 17.66
CA ILE A 146 22.62 25.92 17.59
C ILE A 146 22.79 25.03 16.37
N SER A 147 22.51 23.73 16.53
CA SER A 147 22.50 22.76 15.41
C SER A 147 21.22 21.91 15.47
N ALA A 148 20.82 21.40 14.31
CA ALA A 148 19.59 20.61 14.18
C ALA A 148 19.78 19.48 13.16
N HIS A 149 19.58 18.25 13.59
CA HIS A 149 19.77 17.04 12.78
C HIS A 149 18.53 16.14 12.82
N MET A 150 18.17 15.58 11.66
CA MET A 150 17.01 14.70 11.58
C MET A 150 17.28 13.39 12.31
N ILE A 151 16.29 12.99 13.10
CA ILE A 151 16.23 11.65 13.71
C ILE A 151 14.85 11.05 13.45
N LYS A 152 14.80 9.72 13.42
CA LYS A 152 13.55 8.97 13.25
C LYS A 152 13.65 7.65 14.02
N ILE A 153 12.56 7.30 14.70
CA ILE A 153 12.45 6.04 15.42
C ILE A 153 11.43 5.13 14.73
N THR A 154 11.64 3.83 14.82
CA THR A 154 10.64 2.82 14.46
C THR A 154 10.50 1.88 15.66
N ARG A 155 9.27 1.63 16.08
CA ARG A 155 8.95 0.75 17.20
C ARG A 155 8.43 -0.59 16.71
N ASP A 156 8.44 -1.60 17.58
CA ASP A 156 7.82 -2.88 17.26
C ASP A 156 6.33 -2.65 16.96
N ALA A 157 5.86 -3.23 15.88
CA ALA A 157 4.51 -3.05 15.39
C ALA A 157 3.58 -4.22 15.73
N GLN A 158 4.04 -5.19 16.53
CA GLN A 158 3.20 -6.30 16.96
C GLN A 158 2.10 -5.77 17.89
N LEU A 159 0.86 -6.19 17.60
CA LEU A 159 -0.28 -5.90 18.46
C LEU A 159 -0.52 -7.12 19.37
N GLU A 160 -0.34 -6.94 20.66
CA GLU A 160 -0.76 -7.93 21.65
C GLU A 160 -2.17 -7.56 22.09
N LEU A 161 -3.11 -8.48 21.93
CA LEU A 161 -4.48 -8.26 22.35
C LEU A 161 -4.64 -8.55 23.83
N ASP A 162 -5.23 -7.60 24.54
CA ASP A 162 -5.57 -7.73 25.94
C ASP A 162 -6.47 -8.96 26.16
N SER A 163 -6.14 -9.77 27.14
CA SER A 163 -6.91 -10.97 27.51
C SER A 163 -8.15 -10.67 28.37
N ASP A 164 -8.36 -9.42 28.76
CA ASP A 164 -9.50 -9.02 29.59
C ASP A 164 -10.83 -9.36 28.91
N LEU A 165 -11.60 -10.24 29.53
CA LEU A 165 -12.88 -10.73 29.02
C LEU A 165 -13.99 -9.67 29.06
N ASN A 166 -13.82 -8.60 29.85
CA ASN A 166 -14.83 -7.56 30.03
C ASN A 166 -14.75 -6.44 28.98
N LYS A 167 -13.67 -6.38 28.19
CA LYS A 167 -13.49 -5.36 27.16
C LYS A 167 -14.01 -5.85 25.81
N SER A 168 -14.68 -4.97 25.09
CA SER A 168 -15.10 -5.24 23.71
C SER A 168 -13.88 -5.41 22.80
N PHE A 169 -14.04 -6.05 21.66
CA PHE A 169 -12.96 -6.26 20.68
C PHE A 169 -12.38 -4.91 20.17
N ILE A 170 -13.24 -3.91 19.94
CA ILE A 170 -12.82 -2.56 19.56
C ILE A 170 -11.95 -1.93 20.64
N GLU A 171 -12.36 -2.04 21.90
CA GLU A 171 -11.59 -1.51 23.04
C GLU A 171 -10.23 -2.20 23.15
N LYS A 172 -10.17 -3.51 22.96
CA LYS A 172 -8.91 -4.28 22.97
C LYS A 172 -7.95 -3.81 21.88
N ILE A 173 -8.44 -3.67 20.65
CA ILE A 173 -7.61 -3.17 19.53
C ILE A 173 -7.18 -1.72 19.78
N SER A 174 -8.10 -0.87 20.25
CA SER A 174 -7.80 0.53 20.57
C SER A 174 -6.71 0.65 21.63
N SER A 175 -6.80 -0.16 22.69
CA SER A 175 -5.77 -0.25 23.75
C SER A 175 -4.43 -0.72 23.14
N SER A 176 -4.42 -1.84 22.42
CA SER A 176 -3.19 -2.38 21.79
C SER A 176 -2.55 -1.39 20.81
N VAL A 177 -3.33 -0.60 20.08
CA VAL A 177 -2.81 0.46 19.20
C VAL A 177 -2.13 1.56 20.02
N LYS A 178 -2.68 1.91 21.20
CA LYS A 178 -2.06 2.85 22.14
C LYS A 178 -0.77 2.25 22.70
N ASP A 179 -0.81 0.99 23.14
CA ASP A 179 0.33 0.28 23.74
C ASP A 179 1.49 0.13 22.74
N ARG A 180 1.20 -0.10 21.45
CA ARG A 180 2.22 -0.15 20.39
C ARG A 180 3.01 1.17 20.30
N ARG A 181 2.39 2.30 20.62
CA ARG A 181 3.10 3.60 20.64
C ARG A 181 4.19 3.62 21.71
N ILE A 182 4.08 2.77 22.72
CA ILE A 182 5.02 2.63 23.83
C ILE A 182 6.02 1.49 23.61
N GLY A 183 5.80 0.67 22.56
CA GLY A 183 6.62 -0.52 22.25
C GLY A 183 8.11 -0.21 22.08
N GLU A 184 8.97 -1.23 22.27
CA GLU A 184 10.41 -1.09 22.20
C GLU A 184 10.92 -0.51 20.88
N PRO A 185 11.90 0.41 20.92
CA PRO A 185 12.52 0.92 19.69
C PRO A 185 13.31 -0.18 18.98
N VAL A 186 12.92 -0.53 17.76
CA VAL A 186 13.62 -1.54 16.95
C VAL A 186 14.56 -0.91 15.92
N ARG A 187 14.42 0.40 15.65
CA ARG A 187 15.29 1.08 14.67
C ARG A 187 15.34 2.58 14.99
N PHE A 188 16.55 3.12 15.01
CA PHE A 188 16.83 4.54 15.15
C PHE A 188 17.65 4.99 13.94
N ILE A 189 17.11 5.88 13.12
CA ILE A 189 17.79 6.44 11.95
C ILE A 189 18.15 7.90 12.29
N TYR A 190 19.36 8.30 11.98
CA TYR A 190 19.85 9.64 12.29
C TYR A 190 20.66 10.22 11.12
N ASP A 191 20.63 11.54 10.98
CA ASP A 191 21.49 12.28 10.05
C ASP A 191 22.95 12.02 10.45
N GLN A 192 23.73 11.41 9.54
CA GLN A 192 25.12 11.02 9.83
C GLN A 192 26.03 12.19 10.19
N THR A 193 25.61 13.44 9.92
CA THR A 193 26.38 14.63 10.27
C THR A 193 26.15 15.12 11.71
N ILE A 194 25.24 14.46 12.46
CA ILE A 194 24.94 14.79 13.85
C ILE A 194 26.21 14.68 14.72
N GLU A 195 26.38 15.60 15.66
CA GLU A 195 27.51 15.55 16.59
C GLU A 195 27.43 14.30 17.48
N LYS A 196 28.59 13.71 17.76
CA LYS A 196 28.69 12.47 18.54
C LYS A 196 28.08 12.58 19.94
N ASP A 197 28.23 13.72 20.58
CA ASP A 197 27.68 13.95 21.93
C ASP A 197 26.14 14.07 21.88
N THR A 198 25.61 14.72 20.86
CA THR A 198 24.16 14.81 20.60
C THR A 198 23.58 13.42 20.36
N LEU A 199 24.19 12.64 19.48
CA LEU A 199 23.75 11.27 19.19
C LEU A 199 23.74 10.42 20.48
N LYS A 200 24.84 10.47 21.25
CA LYS A 200 24.95 9.75 22.53
C LYS A 200 23.86 10.16 23.51
N PHE A 201 23.54 11.46 23.60
CA PHE A 201 22.48 11.96 24.48
C PHE A 201 21.13 11.30 24.13
N PHE A 202 20.76 11.30 22.85
CA PHE A 202 19.48 10.73 22.40
C PHE A 202 19.45 9.21 22.61
N LEU A 203 20.49 8.49 22.20
CA LEU A 203 20.54 7.03 22.32
C LEU A 203 20.44 6.58 23.79
N ARG A 204 21.16 7.27 24.69
CA ARG A 204 21.13 6.98 26.13
C ARG A 204 19.76 7.18 26.75
N ASN A 205 19.13 8.35 26.48
CA ASN A 205 17.84 8.69 27.06
C ASN A 205 16.67 7.91 26.46
N MET A 206 16.84 7.36 25.27
CA MET A 206 15.85 6.49 24.61
C MET A 206 16.12 5.01 24.86
N GLU A 207 17.16 4.69 25.65
CA GLU A 207 17.57 3.32 26.00
C GLU A 207 17.87 2.44 24.77
N ILE A 208 18.41 3.04 23.69
CA ILE A 208 18.73 2.33 22.45
C ILE A 208 20.19 1.86 22.52
N ASN A 209 20.40 0.58 22.82
CA ASN A 209 21.71 -0.01 23.07
C ASN A 209 22.20 -0.92 21.92
N SER A 210 21.30 -1.46 21.12
CA SER A 210 21.65 -2.37 20.03
C SER A 210 22.27 -1.62 18.85
N LYS A 211 23.52 -1.94 18.52
CA LYS A 211 24.23 -1.38 17.36
C LYS A 211 23.49 -1.66 16.05
N GLU A 212 22.79 -2.79 15.97
CA GLU A 212 22.05 -3.20 14.78
C GLU A 212 20.82 -2.33 14.53
N SER A 213 20.30 -1.70 15.60
CA SER A 213 19.15 -0.81 15.54
C SER A 213 19.50 0.62 15.14
N ILE A 214 20.81 1.00 15.20
CA ILE A 214 21.29 2.37 14.99
C ILE A 214 21.81 2.51 13.55
N ILE A 215 21.12 3.28 12.73
CA ILE A 215 21.38 3.35 11.28
C ILE A 215 21.72 4.79 10.87
N PRO A 216 22.96 5.03 10.38
CA PRO A 216 23.29 6.34 9.80
C PRO A 216 22.51 6.56 8.51
N GLY A 217 21.92 7.71 8.37
CA GLY A 217 21.12 8.10 7.21
C GLY A 217 21.56 9.42 6.61
N GLY A 218 20.80 9.91 5.67
CA GLY A 218 21.01 11.22 5.06
C GLY A 218 20.38 12.34 5.89
N ARG A 219 20.46 13.55 5.35
CA ARG A 219 19.91 14.78 5.95
C ARG A 219 18.39 14.69 6.13
N TYR A 220 17.68 14.03 5.18
CA TYR A 220 16.23 13.93 5.17
C TYR A 220 15.77 12.48 5.34
N HIS A 221 14.70 12.30 6.08
CA HIS A 221 14.07 11.00 6.31
C HIS A 221 12.64 11.04 5.78
N ASN A 222 11.89 9.92 5.88
CA ASN A 222 10.51 9.80 5.39
C ASN A 222 10.36 9.97 3.87
N ARG A 223 11.00 9.07 3.10
CA ARG A 223 10.88 9.04 1.63
C ARG A 223 9.44 9.01 1.12
N ARG A 224 8.50 8.51 1.93
CA ARG A 224 7.07 8.51 1.60
C ARG A 224 6.54 9.91 1.30
N ASP A 225 7.09 10.94 1.94
CA ASP A 225 6.64 12.32 1.77
C ASP A 225 6.85 12.83 0.33
N TYR A 226 7.75 12.20 -0.45
CA TYR A 226 7.96 12.52 -1.87
C TYR A 226 6.73 12.22 -2.74
N MET A 227 5.76 11.45 -2.24
CA MET A 227 4.47 11.26 -2.93
C MET A 227 3.67 12.57 -3.02
N ASP A 228 3.95 13.53 -2.13
CA ASP A 228 3.31 14.84 -2.10
C ASP A 228 4.19 15.93 -2.72
N PHE A 229 5.19 15.54 -3.53
CA PHE A 229 6.03 16.49 -4.25
C PHE A 229 5.17 17.40 -5.13
N PRO A 230 5.31 18.74 -5.06
CA PRO A 230 4.42 19.65 -5.78
C PRO A 230 4.61 19.58 -7.30
N ASN A 231 3.52 19.71 -8.05
CA ASN A 231 3.59 19.66 -9.51
C ASN A 231 4.09 20.96 -10.16
N LEU A 232 4.09 22.07 -9.44
CA LEU A 232 4.65 23.37 -9.85
C LEU A 232 4.04 23.92 -11.16
N GLY A 233 2.91 23.38 -11.62
CA GLY A 233 2.37 23.71 -12.93
C GLY A 233 3.15 23.10 -14.11
N ARG A 234 4.10 22.22 -13.80
CA ARG A 234 5.01 21.61 -14.79
C ARG A 234 4.45 20.30 -15.31
N TYR A 235 3.41 20.40 -16.14
CA TYR A 235 2.76 19.22 -16.76
C TYR A 235 3.72 18.42 -17.65
N ASP A 236 4.77 19.08 -18.16
CA ASP A 236 5.83 18.45 -18.95
C ASP A 236 6.69 17.44 -18.12
N LEU A 237 6.69 17.59 -16.80
CA LEU A 237 7.45 16.71 -15.88
C LEU A 237 6.58 15.62 -15.25
N LEU A 238 5.29 15.61 -15.54
CA LEU A 238 4.36 14.63 -14.97
C LEU A 238 4.11 13.49 -15.98
N TYR A 239 3.84 12.31 -15.46
CA TYR A 239 3.27 11.25 -16.31
C TYR A 239 1.93 11.75 -16.89
N LYS A 240 1.71 11.48 -18.17
CA LYS A 240 0.43 11.76 -18.81
C LYS A 240 -0.65 10.96 -18.08
N THR A 241 -1.62 11.66 -17.49
CA THR A 241 -2.72 11.04 -16.78
C THR A 241 -3.83 10.68 -17.77
N ASN A 242 -4.08 9.40 -17.91
CA ASN A 242 -5.19 8.90 -18.72
C ASN A 242 -6.44 8.84 -17.83
N LEU A 243 -7.56 9.34 -18.33
CA LEU A 243 -8.85 9.22 -17.64
C LEU A 243 -9.29 7.75 -17.65
N PRO A 244 -9.90 7.27 -16.56
CA PRO A 244 -10.44 5.91 -16.56
C PRO A 244 -11.50 5.72 -17.64
N LEU A 245 -11.37 4.64 -18.37
CA LEU A 245 -12.25 4.29 -19.49
C LEU A 245 -13.56 3.66 -18.99
N PRO A 246 -14.65 3.76 -19.75
CA PRO A 246 -15.86 2.97 -19.46
C PRO A 246 -15.62 1.48 -19.72
N VAL A 247 -16.53 0.66 -19.17
CA VAL A 247 -16.54 -0.79 -19.40
C VAL A 247 -17.53 -1.09 -20.53
N GLU A 248 -17.09 -1.80 -21.54
CA GLU A 248 -17.90 -2.17 -22.69
C GLU A 248 -19.18 -2.91 -22.24
N GLY A 249 -20.33 -2.38 -22.61
CA GLY A 249 -21.63 -2.98 -22.31
C GLY A 249 -22.14 -2.76 -20.88
N LEU A 250 -21.35 -2.13 -19.99
CA LEU A 250 -21.76 -1.83 -18.62
C LEU A 250 -21.80 -0.31 -18.43
N SER A 251 -22.98 0.24 -18.42
CA SER A 251 -23.17 1.69 -18.24
C SER A 251 -23.32 2.04 -16.75
N LEU A 252 -22.84 3.24 -16.40
CA LEU A 252 -23.14 3.86 -15.09
C LEU A 252 -24.59 4.40 -15.04
N GLU A 253 -25.26 4.46 -16.20
CA GLU A 253 -26.68 4.79 -16.30
C GLU A 253 -27.51 3.50 -16.28
N GLY A 254 -28.71 3.59 -15.76
CA GLY A 254 -29.62 2.45 -15.67
C GLY A 254 -29.24 1.44 -14.59
N SER A 255 -29.77 0.24 -14.68
CA SER A 255 -29.59 -0.80 -13.66
C SER A 255 -28.39 -1.71 -13.97
N MET A 256 -27.42 -1.69 -13.08
CA MET A 256 -26.27 -2.61 -13.09
C MET A 256 -26.70 -4.03 -12.75
N LEU A 257 -27.62 -4.20 -11.80
CA LEU A 257 -28.07 -5.54 -11.40
C LEU A 257 -28.71 -6.27 -12.58
N LYS A 258 -29.51 -5.58 -13.40
CA LYS A 258 -30.09 -6.15 -14.63
C LYS A 258 -29.02 -6.54 -15.65
N LYS A 259 -28.00 -5.73 -15.81
CA LYS A 259 -26.88 -6.00 -16.75
C LYS A 259 -26.08 -7.23 -16.28
N ILE A 260 -25.75 -7.27 -14.99
CA ILE A 260 -24.99 -8.37 -14.39
C ILE A 260 -25.77 -9.70 -14.46
N GLU A 261 -27.09 -9.63 -14.42
CA GLU A 261 -27.96 -10.80 -14.55
C GLU A 261 -27.84 -11.46 -15.95
N GLN A 262 -27.52 -10.66 -16.97
CA GLN A 262 -27.40 -11.13 -18.35
C GLN A 262 -26.04 -11.76 -18.64
N LYS A 263 -24.96 -11.19 -18.10
CA LYS A 263 -23.59 -11.72 -18.26
C LYS A 263 -22.67 -11.15 -17.17
N ASP A 264 -21.55 -11.80 -16.96
CA ASP A 264 -20.49 -11.30 -16.07
C ASP A 264 -19.76 -10.11 -16.72
N TYR A 265 -19.21 -9.22 -15.88
CA TYR A 265 -18.38 -8.09 -16.30
C TYR A 265 -17.11 -8.06 -15.46
N LEU A 266 -16.01 -7.61 -16.10
CA LEU A 266 -14.74 -7.36 -15.41
C LEU A 266 -14.46 -5.86 -15.44
N VAL A 267 -14.04 -5.30 -14.31
CA VAL A 267 -13.54 -3.92 -14.20
C VAL A 267 -12.06 -4.01 -13.82
N ASN A 268 -11.19 -3.37 -14.61
CA ASN A 268 -9.75 -3.36 -14.39
C ASN A 268 -9.29 -1.94 -14.01
N ALA A 269 -9.27 -1.65 -12.70
CA ALA A 269 -8.74 -0.37 -12.19
C ALA A 269 -7.21 -0.35 -12.33
N PRO A 270 -6.57 0.80 -12.55
CA PRO A 270 -7.16 2.13 -12.73
C PRO A 270 -7.50 2.46 -14.20
N TYR A 271 -7.33 1.50 -15.11
CA TYR A 271 -7.64 1.68 -16.54
C TYR A 271 -9.13 1.99 -16.74
N GLN A 272 -9.97 1.35 -15.92
CA GLN A 272 -11.43 1.55 -15.92
C GLN A 272 -11.87 2.07 -14.55
N SER A 273 -13.02 2.74 -14.50
CA SER A 273 -13.46 3.50 -13.32
C SER A 273 -13.87 2.61 -12.14
N PHE A 274 -13.40 2.95 -10.96
CA PHE A 274 -13.89 2.40 -9.68
C PHE A 274 -15.37 2.74 -9.43
N SER A 275 -15.91 3.74 -10.12
CA SER A 275 -17.30 4.20 -9.96
C SER A 275 -18.32 3.08 -10.18
N TYR A 276 -17.98 2.03 -10.94
CA TYR A 276 -18.86 0.87 -11.12
C TYR A 276 -19.13 0.16 -9.79
N ILE A 277 -18.14 0.04 -8.90
CA ILE A 277 -18.33 -0.57 -7.57
C ILE A 277 -19.26 0.31 -6.72
N ILE A 278 -19.08 1.63 -6.76
CA ILE A 278 -19.93 2.58 -6.03
C ILE A 278 -21.36 2.51 -6.57
N LYS A 279 -21.54 2.50 -7.89
CA LYS A 279 -22.88 2.40 -8.53
C LYS A 279 -23.58 1.11 -8.13
N PHE A 280 -22.86 -0.03 -8.12
CA PHE A 280 -23.41 -1.32 -7.70
C PHE A 280 -23.97 -1.25 -6.27
N LEU A 281 -23.20 -0.69 -5.33
CA LEU A 281 -23.61 -0.56 -3.94
C LEU A 281 -24.78 0.43 -3.77
N ARG A 282 -24.74 1.56 -4.48
CA ARG A 282 -25.81 2.57 -4.43
C ARG A 282 -27.12 2.02 -4.98
N GLU A 283 -27.08 1.28 -6.09
CA GLU A 283 -28.25 0.63 -6.64
C GLU A 283 -28.82 -0.39 -5.66
N ALA A 284 -27.94 -1.24 -5.08
CA ALA A 284 -28.36 -2.21 -4.06
C ALA A 284 -28.97 -1.53 -2.82
N ALA A 285 -28.46 -0.37 -2.44
CA ALA A 285 -29.01 0.41 -1.30
C ALA A 285 -30.41 0.93 -1.57
N LEU A 286 -30.74 1.27 -2.83
CA LEU A 286 -32.00 1.89 -3.21
C LEU A 286 -33.07 0.89 -3.69
N ASP A 287 -32.66 -0.27 -4.24
CA ASP A 287 -33.60 -1.25 -4.81
C ASP A 287 -34.49 -1.84 -3.69
N PRO A 288 -35.82 -1.64 -3.73
CA PRO A 288 -36.71 -2.12 -2.65
C PRO A 288 -36.73 -3.65 -2.51
N LYS A 289 -36.33 -4.40 -3.54
CA LYS A 289 -36.28 -5.86 -3.52
C LYS A 289 -34.99 -6.42 -2.93
N VAL A 290 -33.96 -5.58 -2.74
CA VAL A 290 -32.72 -6.00 -2.05
C VAL A 290 -33.04 -6.11 -0.56
N SER A 291 -32.77 -7.29 -0.01
CA SER A 291 -33.03 -7.60 1.41
C SER A 291 -31.73 -7.50 2.24
N ALA A 292 -30.59 -7.85 1.65
CA ALA A 292 -29.32 -7.87 2.41
C ALA A 292 -28.12 -7.53 1.54
N ILE A 293 -27.11 -6.90 2.19
CA ILE A 293 -25.79 -6.63 1.61
C ILE A 293 -24.75 -7.13 2.61
N LYS A 294 -23.80 -7.95 2.14
CA LYS A 294 -22.67 -8.45 2.95
C LYS A 294 -21.37 -8.10 2.24
N ILE A 295 -20.39 -7.52 2.96
CA ILE A 295 -19.14 -7.06 2.34
C ILE A 295 -17.95 -7.25 3.28
N THR A 296 -16.77 -7.50 2.71
CA THR A 296 -15.50 -7.50 3.45
C THR A 296 -14.77 -6.19 3.22
N LEU A 297 -14.27 -5.58 4.30
CA LEU A 297 -13.50 -4.33 4.25
C LEU A 297 -12.15 -4.53 4.95
N TYR A 298 -11.08 -4.08 4.30
CA TYR A 298 -9.72 -4.20 4.83
C TYR A 298 -9.05 -2.84 5.01
N ARG A 299 -9.02 -2.02 3.97
CA ARG A 299 -8.50 -0.65 3.97
C ARG A 299 -9.51 0.26 3.30
N LEU A 300 -9.88 1.32 3.97
CA LEU A 300 -10.87 2.28 3.49
C LEU A 300 -10.21 3.60 3.12
N ALA A 301 -10.76 4.28 2.14
CA ALA A 301 -10.35 5.64 1.76
C ALA A 301 -10.85 6.64 2.81
N LYS A 302 -10.17 7.77 2.93
CA LYS A 302 -10.67 8.91 3.69
C LYS A 302 -11.97 9.40 3.02
N ASN A 303 -13.03 9.57 3.80
CA ASN A 303 -14.38 9.91 3.30
C ASN A 303 -14.92 8.87 2.32
N SER A 304 -14.84 7.59 2.71
CA SER A 304 -15.16 6.44 1.85
C SER A 304 -16.62 6.47 1.35
N GLN A 305 -16.78 6.45 0.01
CA GLN A 305 -18.08 6.32 -0.65
C GLN A 305 -18.65 4.91 -0.47
N ILE A 306 -17.80 3.89 -0.23
CA ILE A 306 -18.23 2.53 0.11
C ILE A 306 -19.01 2.58 1.44
N VAL A 307 -18.42 3.15 2.50
CA VAL A 307 -19.06 3.26 3.81
C VAL A 307 -20.36 4.07 3.70
N SER A 308 -20.31 5.20 2.99
CA SER A 308 -21.49 6.04 2.75
C SER A 308 -22.63 5.25 2.08
N SER A 309 -22.31 4.39 1.09
CA SER A 309 -23.31 3.54 0.40
C SER A 309 -23.90 2.48 1.33
N LEU A 310 -23.09 1.89 2.21
CA LEU A 310 -23.55 0.88 3.18
C LEU A 310 -24.45 1.50 4.24
N ILE A 311 -24.11 2.70 4.73
CA ILE A 311 -24.97 3.46 5.67
C ILE A 311 -26.29 3.79 4.98
N ASN A 312 -26.26 4.24 3.73
CA ASN A 312 -27.48 4.50 2.95
C ASN A 312 -28.35 3.24 2.85
N ALA A 313 -27.73 2.08 2.61
CA ALA A 313 -28.45 0.80 2.55
C ALA A 313 -29.14 0.48 3.89
N ALA A 314 -28.42 0.62 5.00
CA ALA A 314 -28.97 0.38 6.34
C ALA A 314 -30.17 1.31 6.63
N LYS A 315 -30.03 2.60 6.29
CA LYS A 315 -31.12 3.61 6.45
C LYS A 315 -32.33 3.30 5.57
N ASN A 316 -32.14 2.59 4.45
CA ASN A 316 -33.23 2.10 3.59
C ASN A 316 -33.75 0.72 4.04
N GLY A 317 -33.43 0.29 5.26
CA GLY A 317 -33.98 -0.93 5.87
C GLY A 317 -33.36 -2.23 5.39
N LYS A 318 -32.20 -2.17 4.68
CA LYS A 318 -31.51 -3.39 4.25
C LYS A 318 -30.73 -3.98 5.43
N LYS A 319 -30.65 -5.31 5.51
CA LYS A 319 -29.73 -5.97 6.44
C LYS A 319 -28.32 -5.83 5.89
N VAL A 320 -27.48 -5.02 6.54
CA VAL A 320 -26.09 -4.80 6.11
C VAL A 320 -25.16 -5.48 7.10
N THR A 321 -24.32 -6.41 6.60
CA THR A 321 -23.31 -7.11 7.38
C THR A 321 -21.93 -6.77 6.80
N VAL A 322 -21.06 -6.23 7.61
CA VAL A 322 -19.69 -5.84 7.21
C VAL A 322 -18.68 -6.63 8.02
N GLN A 323 -17.89 -7.45 7.35
CA GLN A 323 -16.67 -7.99 7.97
C GLN A 323 -15.58 -6.94 7.81
N ILE A 324 -15.08 -6.37 8.90
CA ILE A 324 -14.04 -5.36 8.89
C ILE A 324 -12.78 -5.89 9.58
N GLU A 325 -11.60 -5.70 8.95
CA GLU A 325 -10.31 -6.10 9.50
C GLU A 325 -9.71 -4.91 10.26
N LEU A 326 -9.88 -4.89 11.58
CA LEU A 326 -9.36 -3.81 12.44
C LEU A 326 -7.83 -3.82 12.55
N GLN A 327 -7.18 -4.96 12.29
CA GLN A 327 -5.72 -5.12 12.36
C GLN A 327 -5.03 -4.83 11.00
N ALA A 328 -5.63 -3.99 10.16
CA ALA A 328 -5.01 -3.56 8.91
C ALA A 328 -3.87 -2.58 9.24
N ARG A 329 -2.63 -3.06 9.19
CA ARG A 329 -1.44 -2.33 9.66
C ARG A 329 -1.39 -0.90 9.10
N PHE A 330 -1.27 0.09 9.98
CA PHE A 330 -1.26 1.54 9.76
C PHE A 330 -2.63 2.17 9.47
N ASP A 331 -3.69 1.37 9.32
CA ASP A 331 -5.06 1.87 9.09
C ASP A 331 -6.00 1.58 10.27
N GLU A 332 -5.46 1.05 11.38
CA GLU A 332 -6.24 0.59 12.55
C GLU A 332 -7.15 1.69 13.10
N ALA A 333 -6.61 2.88 13.33
CA ALA A 333 -7.39 4.00 13.90
C ALA A 333 -8.53 4.43 12.98
N SER A 334 -8.27 4.47 11.67
CA SER A 334 -9.27 4.81 10.65
C SER A 334 -10.37 3.72 10.60
N ASN A 335 -9.96 2.46 10.63
CA ASN A 335 -10.93 1.33 10.58
C ASN A 335 -11.78 1.27 11.85
N ILE A 336 -11.21 1.59 13.02
CA ILE A 336 -11.97 1.69 14.29
C ILE A 336 -13.03 2.79 14.16
N SER A 337 -12.65 3.97 13.71
CA SER A 337 -13.58 5.10 13.54
C SER A 337 -14.73 4.76 12.59
N TYR A 338 -14.43 4.12 11.46
CA TYR A 338 -15.48 3.66 10.52
C TYR A 338 -16.35 2.57 11.13
N ALA A 339 -15.79 1.65 11.91
CA ALA A 339 -16.54 0.60 12.59
C ALA A 339 -17.56 1.21 13.56
N GLU A 340 -17.11 2.17 14.38
CA GLU A 340 -18.00 2.89 15.32
C GLU A 340 -19.13 3.63 14.58
N GLN A 341 -18.80 4.32 13.49
CA GLN A 341 -19.79 5.01 12.66
C GLN A 341 -20.84 4.04 12.08
N MET A 342 -20.38 2.94 11.49
CA MET A 342 -21.27 1.93 10.90
C MET A 342 -22.17 1.27 11.96
N GLN A 343 -21.61 0.98 13.13
CA GLN A 343 -22.35 0.36 14.23
C GLN A 343 -23.47 1.29 14.74
N THR A 344 -23.19 2.58 14.87
CA THR A 344 -24.16 3.61 15.27
C THR A 344 -25.34 3.67 14.29
N GLU A 345 -25.08 3.38 13.00
CA GLU A 345 -26.10 3.39 11.95
C GLU A 345 -26.79 2.02 11.76
N GLY A 346 -26.60 1.09 12.71
CA GLY A 346 -27.28 -0.21 12.73
C GLY A 346 -26.72 -1.28 11.81
N ILE A 347 -25.51 -1.11 11.32
CA ILE A 347 -24.82 -2.10 10.49
C ILE A 347 -24.25 -3.20 11.40
N GLU A 348 -24.48 -4.46 11.04
CA GLU A 348 -23.94 -5.63 11.72
C GLU A 348 -22.46 -5.78 11.37
N LEU A 349 -21.58 -5.72 12.39
CA LEU A 349 -20.13 -5.82 12.20
C LEU A 349 -19.60 -7.19 12.64
N ILE A 350 -18.71 -7.77 11.81
CA ILE A 350 -17.93 -8.96 12.13
C ILE A 350 -16.47 -8.50 12.21
N PHE A 351 -15.83 -8.72 13.37
CA PHE A 351 -14.45 -8.29 13.62
C PHE A 351 -13.49 -9.48 13.46
N GLY A 352 -13.04 -9.70 12.22
CA GLY A 352 -12.06 -10.74 11.92
C GLY A 352 -12.58 -12.15 12.16
N VAL A 353 -11.66 -13.10 12.12
CA VAL A 353 -11.87 -14.52 12.41
C VAL A 353 -10.76 -14.91 13.38
N LYS A 354 -11.09 -15.54 14.50
CA LYS A 354 -10.11 -15.90 15.54
C LYS A 354 -8.92 -16.67 14.94
N GLY A 355 -7.73 -16.12 15.11
CA GLY A 355 -6.48 -16.71 14.61
C GLY A 355 -6.20 -16.50 13.13
N LEU A 356 -7.10 -15.85 12.38
CA LEU A 356 -6.95 -15.63 10.93
C LEU A 356 -7.21 -14.15 10.60
N LYS A 357 -6.42 -13.59 9.69
CA LYS A 357 -6.74 -12.27 9.12
C LYS A 357 -7.62 -12.45 7.88
N VAL A 358 -8.69 -11.66 7.78
CA VAL A 358 -9.57 -11.67 6.60
C VAL A 358 -8.97 -10.73 5.55
N HIS A 359 -8.58 -11.31 4.41
CA HIS A 359 -7.96 -10.56 3.32
C HIS A 359 -8.72 -10.73 1.99
N SER A 360 -9.82 -11.48 1.97
CA SER A 360 -10.72 -11.59 0.82
C SER A 360 -11.42 -10.24 0.54
N LYS A 361 -11.75 -9.99 -0.72
CA LYS A 361 -12.45 -8.78 -1.16
C LYS A 361 -13.68 -9.20 -1.94
N VAL A 362 -14.80 -9.33 -1.21
CA VAL A 362 -16.08 -9.79 -1.76
C VAL A 362 -17.23 -8.95 -1.24
N CYS A 363 -18.24 -8.78 -2.09
CA CYS A 363 -19.53 -8.22 -1.69
C CYS A 363 -20.63 -9.12 -2.27
N LEU A 364 -21.65 -9.39 -1.45
CA LEU A 364 -22.81 -10.19 -1.80
C LEU A 364 -24.06 -9.34 -1.57
N VAL A 365 -24.92 -9.26 -2.59
CA VAL A 365 -26.23 -8.61 -2.53
C VAL A 365 -27.29 -9.72 -2.68
N GLU A 366 -28.21 -9.78 -1.76
CA GLU A 366 -29.34 -10.71 -1.78
C GLU A 366 -30.63 -9.94 -2.11
N ARG A 367 -31.33 -10.36 -3.17
CA ARG A 367 -32.49 -9.68 -3.75
C ARG A 367 -33.61 -10.70 -3.92
N ILE A 368 -34.80 -10.31 -3.54
CA ILE A 368 -36.00 -11.15 -3.77
C ILE A 368 -36.56 -10.79 -5.17
N SER A 369 -36.64 -11.76 -6.06
CA SER A 369 -37.16 -11.58 -7.41
C SER A 369 -38.70 -11.51 -7.39
N ASP A 370 -39.30 -11.18 -8.53
CA ASP A 370 -40.76 -11.02 -8.63
C ASP A 370 -41.53 -12.33 -8.36
N ASP A 371 -40.89 -13.48 -8.58
CA ASP A 371 -41.44 -14.80 -8.29
C ASP A 371 -41.15 -15.27 -6.84
N GLY A 372 -40.67 -14.36 -5.98
CA GLY A 372 -40.39 -14.64 -4.56
C GLY A 372 -39.10 -15.40 -4.29
N LYS A 373 -38.30 -15.71 -5.32
CA LYS A 373 -37.06 -16.46 -5.13
C LYS A 373 -35.88 -15.53 -4.76
N LEU A 374 -34.97 -16.07 -3.98
CA LEU A 374 -33.73 -15.38 -3.62
C LEU A 374 -32.76 -15.43 -4.80
N LYS A 375 -32.42 -14.26 -5.32
CA LYS A 375 -31.34 -14.08 -6.31
C LYS A 375 -30.16 -13.39 -5.65
N ARG A 376 -28.97 -13.77 -6.06
CA ARG A 376 -27.72 -13.21 -5.55
C ARG A 376 -26.97 -12.49 -6.66
N TYR A 377 -26.37 -11.36 -6.31
CA TYR A 377 -25.47 -10.56 -7.14
C TYR A 377 -24.22 -10.31 -6.33
N GLY A 378 -23.07 -10.21 -6.97
CA GLY A 378 -21.86 -9.98 -6.18
C GLY A 378 -20.69 -9.44 -6.98
N ILE A 379 -19.72 -8.97 -6.20
CA ILE A 379 -18.42 -8.56 -6.74
C ILE A 379 -17.33 -9.30 -5.99
N ILE A 380 -16.33 -9.77 -6.75
CA ILE A 380 -15.14 -10.46 -6.23
C ILE A 380 -13.92 -9.74 -6.81
N SER A 381 -13.02 -9.26 -5.95
CA SER A 381 -11.92 -8.41 -6.38
C SER A 381 -10.57 -8.94 -5.91
N THR A 382 -9.53 -8.66 -6.70
CA THR A 382 -8.14 -8.88 -6.27
C THR A 382 -7.67 -7.78 -5.31
N GLY A 383 -8.27 -6.59 -5.39
CA GLY A 383 -7.91 -5.41 -4.61
C GLY A 383 -8.96 -4.93 -3.63
N ASN A 384 -8.55 -4.10 -2.69
CA ASN A 384 -9.44 -3.54 -1.66
C ASN A 384 -10.52 -2.63 -2.26
N PHE A 385 -11.67 -2.58 -1.60
CA PHE A 385 -12.73 -1.63 -1.93
C PHE A 385 -12.35 -0.24 -1.38
N ASN A 386 -11.42 0.41 -2.09
CA ASN A 386 -10.80 1.68 -1.66
C ASN A 386 -10.58 2.57 -2.88
N GLU A 387 -11.37 3.62 -2.98
CA GLU A 387 -11.43 4.53 -4.11
C GLU A 387 -10.12 5.30 -4.34
N SER A 388 -9.32 5.48 -3.30
CA SER A 388 -8.02 6.17 -3.41
C SER A 388 -6.95 5.26 -4.01
N THR A 389 -6.84 4.02 -3.49
CA THR A 389 -5.86 3.06 -4.01
C THR A 389 -6.21 2.60 -5.43
N ALA A 390 -7.49 2.54 -5.78
CA ALA A 390 -7.95 2.15 -7.13
C ALA A 390 -7.47 3.11 -8.24
N LYS A 391 -6.99 4.30 -7.88
CA LYS A 391 -6.41 5.25 -8.84
C LYS A 391 -4.96 4.93 -9.20
N VAL A 392 -4.28 4.12 -8.37
CA VAL A 392 -2.83 3.88 -8.49
C VAL A 392 -2.44 2.39 -8.44
N TYR A 393 -3.35 1.50 -8.06
CA TYR A 393 -3.12 0.04 -7.99
C TYR A 393 -3.88 -0.63 -9.14
N THR A 394 -3.21 -1.54 -9.85
CA THR A 394 -3.91 -2.37 -10.85
C THR A 394 -4.63 -3.51 -10.13
N ASP A 395 -5.94 -3.55 -10.25
CA ASP A 395 -6.76 -4.62 -9.68
C ASP A 395 -7.93 -4.95 -10.60
N VAL A 396 -8.33 -6.21 -10.59
CA VAL A 396 -9.49 -6.65 -11.35
C VAL A 396 -10.64 -7.01 -10.40
N THR A 397 -11.85 -6.63 -10.79
CA THR A 397 -13.08 -6.86 -10.04
C THR A 397 -14.11 -7.51 -10.96
N LEU A 398 -14.52 -8.73 -10.62
CA LEU A 398 -15.57 -9.46 -11.31
C LEU A 398 -16.94 -9.05 -10.73
N PHE A 399 -17.86 -8.67 -11.60
CA PHE A 399 -19.28 -8.47 -11.30
C PHE A 399 -20.05 -9.67 -11.85
N THR A 400 -20.80 -10.35 -11.02
CA THR A 400 -21.45 -11.60 -11.41
C THR A 400 -22.80 -11.80 -10.72
N ALA A 401 -23.71 -12.50 -11.43
CA ALA A 401 -24.93 -13.06 -10.86
C ALA A 401 -24.89 -14.59 -10.91
N HIS A 402 -23.73 -15.20 -11.03
CA HIS A 402 -23.57 -16.67 -11.07
C HIS A 402 -23.93 -17.27 -9.70
N GLN A 403 -25.13 -17.83 -9.61
CA GLN A 403 -25.75 -18.24 -8.34
C GLN A 403 -24.90 -19.23 -7.53
N GLN A 404 -24.17 -20.15 -8.19
CA GLN A 404 -23.37 -21.15 -7.47
C GLN A 404 -22.09 -20.56 -6.89
N ILE A 405 -21.42 -19.63 -7.60
CA ILE A 405 -20.27 -18.88 -7.07
C ILE A 405 -20.73 -18.06 -5.85
N LEU A 406 -21.86 -17.36 -5.99
CA LEU A 406 -22.37 -16.48 -4.93
C LEU A 406 -22.92 -17.27 -3.74
N LYS A 407 -23.36 -18.51 -3.94
CA LYS A 407 -23.68 -19.44 -2.85
C LYS A 407 -22.42 -19.79 -2.04
N ASP A 408 -21.29 -19.97 -2.72
CA ASP A 408 -20.01 -20.19 -2.02
C ASP A 408 -19.56 -18.91 -1.29
N VAL A 409 -19.76 -17.70 -1.87
CA VAL A 409 -19.52 -16.42 -1.17
C VAL A 409 -20.37 -16.34 0.11
N SER A 410 -21.65 -16.74 0.04
CA SER A 410 -22.52 -16.77 1.23
C SER A 410 -21.93 -17.65 2.34
N LYS A 411 -21.40 -18.83 1.98
CA LYS A 411 -20.73 -19.74 2.94
C LYS A 411 -19.46 -19.10 3.56
N VAL A 412 -18.77 -18.23 2.83
CA VAL A 412 -17.61 -17.50 3.38
C VAL A 412 -18.09 -16.57 4.51
N PHE A 413 -19.20 -15.86 4.31
CA PHE A 413 -19.77 -15.02 5.37
C PHE A 413 -20.28 -15.86 6.56
N GLU A 414 -20.83 -17.06 6.30
CA GLU A 414 -21.19 -18.01 7.38
C GLU A 414 -19.93 -18.45 8.16
N PHE A 415 -18.81 -18.71 7.45
CA PHE A 415 -17.54 -19.07 8.07
C PHE A 415 -17.01 -17.94 8.99
N PHE A 416 -17.21 -16.69 8.64
CA PHE A 416 -16.82 -15.58 9.53
C PHE A 416 -17.57 -15.62 10.87
N LEU A 417 -18.80 -16.11 10.85
CA LEU A 417 -19.65 -16.20 12.06
C LEU A 417 -19.39 -17.50 12.83
N ILE A 418 -19.22 -18.61 12.10
CA ILE A 418 -19.05 -19.97 12.68
C ILE A 418 -17.71 -20.53 12.19
N ASN A 419 -16.64 -20.01 12.75
CA ASN A 419 -15.28 -20.21 12.23
C ASN A 419 -14.67 -21.59 12.56
N TYR A 420 -15.28 -22.36 13.47
CA TYR A 420 -14.86 -23.73 13.75
C TYR A 420 -15.42 -24.74 12.75
N ARG A 421 -16.37 -24.35 11.89
CA ARG A 421 -16.97 -25.22 10.88
C ARG A 421 -16.21 -25.12 9.56
N VAL A 422 -15.76 -26.25 9.04
CA VAL A 422 -15.10 -26.33 7.72
C VAL A 422 -16.18 -26.45 6.65
N TYR A 423 -16.32 -25.43 5.84
CA TYR A 423 -17.31 -25.39 4.74
C TYR A 423 -16.72 -25.99 3.46
N ARG A 424 -17.53 -26.69 2.69
CA ARG A 424 -17.14 -27.18 1.35
C ARG A 424 -17.60 -26.18 0.29
N TYR A 425 -16.65 -25.72 -0.51
CA TYR A 425 -16.88 -24.79 -1.60
C TYR A 425 -16.81 -25.57 -2.92
N LYS A 426 -17.83 -25.37 -3.77
CA LYS A 426 -17.90 -26.08 -5.07
C LYS A 426 -17.07 -25.37 -6.13
N HIS A 427 -17.07 -24.05 -6.15
CA HIS A 427 -16.45 -23.20 -7.16
C HIS A 427 -15.25 -22.42 -6.61
N LEU A 428 -15.43 -21.77 -5.47
CA LEU A 428 -14.36 -20.97 -4.88
C LEU A 428 -13.27 -21.83 -4.25
N ILE A 429 -12.04 -21.36 -4.33
CA ILE A 429 -10.90 -21.90 -3.59
C ILE A 429 -10.65 -20.94 -2.43
N VAL A 430 -10.79 -21.42 -1.19
CA VAL A 430 -10.78 -20.58 0.01
C VAL A 430 -9.67 -21.02 0.97
N SER A 431 -8.79 -20.08 1.34
CA SER A 431 -7.80 -20.28 2.41
C SER A 431 -8.47 -20.15 3.79
N PRO A 432 -7.92 -20.81 4.82
CA PRO A 432 -6.70 -21.65 4.81
C PRO A 432 -6.92 -23.12 4.40
N HIS A 433 -8.16 -23.56 4.24
CA HIS A 433 -8.47 -24.99 4.17
C HIS A 433 -8.15 -25.64 2.81
N TYR A 434 -8.31 -24.90 1.70
CA TYR A 434 -8.33 -25.54 0.38
C TYR A 434 -7.29 -25.01 -0.62
N THR A 435 -6.76 -23.81 -0.42
CA THR A 435 -6.00 -23.08 -1.45
C THR A 435 -4.74 -23.86 -1.86
N ARG A 436 -3.94 -24.28 -0.91
CA ARG A 436 -2.70 -25.05 -1.18
C ARG A 436 -3.02 -26.36 -1.92
N ILE A 437 -4.00 -27.09 -1.42
CA ILE A 437 -4.39 -28.40 -1.98
C ILE A 437 -4.87 -28.24 -3.43
N ARG A 438 -5.73 -27.26 -3.68
CA ARG A 438 -6.30 -27.03 -5.01
C ARG A 438 -5.24 -26.55 -6.01
N PHE A 439 -4.35 -25.64 -5.61
CA PHE A 439 -3.28 -25.17 -6.49
C PHE A 439 -2.30 -26.31 -6.80
N ASN A 440 -1.96 -27.15 -5.83
CA ASN A 440 -1.12 -28.31 -6.10
C ASN A 440 -1.76 -29.24 -7.14
N ARG A 441 -3.06 -29.53 -7.01
CA ARG A 441 -3.79 -30.37 -7.99
C ARG A 441 -3.80 -29.76 -9.40
N LEU A 442 -3.97 -28.42 -9.50
CA LEU A 442 -3.94 -27.73 -10.79
C LEU A 442 -2.54 -27.84 -11.43
N ILE A 443 -1.49 -27.70 -10.63
CA ILE A 443 -0.09 -27.82 -11.09
C ILE A 443 0.21 -29.30 -11.44
N ASP A 444 -0.24 -30.27 -10.63
CA ASP A 444 -0.10 -31.71 -10.91
C ASP A 444 -0.71 -32.09 -12.27
N ARG A 445 -1.86 -31.50 -12.59
CA ARG A 445 -2.51 -31.70 -13.89
C ARG A 445 -1.60 -31.24 -15.04
N GLU A 446 -0.96 -30.09 -14.88
CA GLU A 446 -0.03 -29.58 -15.91
C GLU A 446 1.22 -30.46 -16.01
N ILE A 447 1.72 -30.98 -14.89
CA ILE A 447 2.83 -31.96 -14.86
C ILE A 447 2.43 -33.21 -15.66
N LEU A 448 1.24 -33.75 -15.41
CA LEU A 448 0.72 -34.92 -16.12
C LEU A 448 0.57 -34.64 -17.62
N ASN A 449 0.08 -33.46 -17.99
CA ASN A 449 -0.05 -33.05 -19.38
C ASN A 449 1.34 -33.03 -20.06
N ALA A 450 2.32 -32.38 -19.44
CA ALA A 450 3.69 -32.26 -19.96
C ALA A 450 4.32 -33.65 -20.13
N ASN A 451 4.21 -34.53 -19.13
CA ASN A 451 4.73 -35.89 -19.16
C ASN A 451 4.07 -36.76 -20.26
N SER A 452 2.84 -36.39 -20.64
CA SER A 452 2.07 -37.08 -21.70
C SER A 452 2.25 -36.41 -23.08
N GLY A 453 3.18 -35.45 -23.22
CA GLY A 453 3.43 -34.75 -24.48
C GLY A 453 2.33 -33.79 -24.88
N LYS A 454 1.41 -33.43 -23.97
CA LYS A 454 0.32 -32.47 -24.20
C LYS A 454 0.78 -31.06 -23.89
N PRO A 455 0.13 -30.05 -24.48
CA PRO A 455 0.40 -28.65 -24.09
C PRO A 455 0.24 -28.44 -22.58
N ALA A 456 1.25 -27.80 -21.97
CA ALA A 456 1.27 -27.55 -20.52
C ALA A 456 2.02 -26.25 -20.24
N PHE A 457 1.33 -25.29 -19.63
CA PHE A 457 1.96 -24.04 -19.19
C PHE A 457 1.24 -23.48 -17.97
N LEU A 458 1.96 -22.63 -17.25
CA LEU A 458 1.43 -21.80 -16.17
C LEU A 458 1.78 -20.34 -16.47
N LYS A 459 0.81 -19.43 -16.35
CA LYS A 459 1.02 -17.99 -16.37
C LYS A 459 0.48 -17.46 -15.03
N LEU A 460 1.36 -16.99 -14.15
CA LEU A 460 0.99 -16.61 -12.78
C LEU A 460 1.42 -15.15 -12.52
N LYS A 461 0.46 -14.30 -12.22
CA LYS A 461 0.69 -12.92 -11.81
C LYS A 461 0.31 -12.78 -10.34
N MET A 462 1.23 -12.24 -9.52
CA MET A 462 1.02 -12.05 -8.08
C MET A 462 1.97 -10.98 -7.53
N ASN A 463 1.76 -10.56 -6.29
CA ASN A 463 2.66 -9.58 -5.67
C ASN A 463 3.93 -10.25 -5.15
N SER A 464 3.81 -11.40 -4.48
CA SER A 464 4.94 -12.07 -3.84
C SER A 464 4.84 -13.58 -3.94
N LEU A 465 6.02 -14.22 -4.09
CA LEU A 465 6.19 -15.67 -4.13
C LEU A 465 7.30 -16.03 -3.14
N SER A 466 6.94 -16.52 -1.95
CA SER A 466 7.92 -16.86 -0.91
C SER A 466 7.54 -18.10 -0.11
N ASP A 467 6.51 -18.84 -0.51
CA ASP A 467 6.13 -20.09 0.14
C ASP A 467 6.99 -21.24 -0.43
N ASN A 468 7.80 -21.85 0.42
CA ASN A 468 8.75 -22.90 0.01
C ASN A 468 8.04 -24.07 -0.68
N LYS A 469 6.91 -24.53 -0.14
CA LYS A 469 6.18 -25.68 -0.70
C LYS A 469 5.64 -25.39 -2.11
N MET A 470 5.16 -24.16 -2.34
CA MET A 470 4.70 -23.75 -3.67
C MET A 470 5.88 -23.57 -4.64
N ILE A 471 7.01 -23.05 -4.15
CA ILE A 471 8.23 -22.91 -4.96
C ILE A 471 8.73 -24.30 -5.38
N ASP A 472 8.82 -25.25 -4.45
CA ASP A 472 9.22 -26.65 -4.75
C ASP A 472 8.29 -27.27 -5.79
N LYS A 473 6.98 -27.00 -5.69
CA LYS A 473 5.98 -27.49 -6.64
C LYS A 473 6.17 -26.89 -8.04
N LEU A 474 6.54 -25.61 -8.12
CA LEU A 474 6.86 -24.96 -9.41
C LEU A 474 8.17 -25.51 -10.01
N TYR A 475 9.16 -25.83 -9.18
CA TYR A 475 10.39 -26.49 -9.64
C TYR A 475 10.09 -27.90 -10.17
N GLU A 476 9.23 -28.66 -9.48
CA GLU A 476 8.76 -29.97 -9.94
C GLU A 476 8.10 -29.85 -11.34
N ALA A 477 7.20 -28.89 -11.51
CA ALA A 477 6.53 -28.63 -12.79
C ALA A 477 7.54 -28.25 -13.89
N SER A 478 8.54 -27.41 -13.56
CA SER A 478 9.59 -27.03 -14.50
C SER A 478 10.40 -28.26 -14.97
N ARG A 479 10.79 -29.13 -14.04
CA ARG A 479 11.53 -30.38 -14.37
C ARG A 479 10.71 -31.30 -15.25
N ALA A 480 9.39 -31.31 -15.12
CA ALA A 480 8.47 -32.07 -15.96
C ALA A 480 8.26 -31.47 -17.37
N GLY A 481 8.81 -30.28 -17.63
CA GLY A 481 8.70 -29.62 -18.94
C GLY A 481 7.58 -28.57 -19.03
N VAL A 482 6.87 -28.28 -17.95
CA VAL A 482 5.82 -27.25 -17.93
C VAL A 482 6.46 -25.87 -18.13
N LYS A 483 6.00 -25.09 -19.08
CA LYS A 483 6.47 -23.71 -19.34
C LYS A 483 5.80 -22.76 -18.37
N ILE A 484 6.59 -22.05 -17.55
CA ILE A 484 6.08 -21.22 -16.46
C ILE A 484 6.51 -19.76 -16.66
N ARG A 485 5.56 -18.83 -16.72
CA ARG A 485 5.77 -17.39 -16.79
C ARG A 485 5.23 -16.72 -15.53
N LEU A 486 6.09 -15.99 -14.84
CA LEU A 486 5.77 -15.33 -13.57
C LEU A 486 5.89 -13.82 -13.72
N ILE A 487 4.85 -13.08 -13.33
CA ILE A 487 4.92 -11.61 -13.18
C ILE A 487 4.80 -11.34 -11.67
N ILE A 488 5.92 -10.95 -11.04
CA ILE A 488 6.01 -10.77 -9.59
C ILE A 488 6.70 -9.43 -9.31
N ARG A 489 5.98 -8.48 -8.72
CA ARG A 489 6.53 -7.13 -8.49
C ARG A 489 7.27 -6.98 -7.16
N GLY A 490 7.04 -7.87 -6.21
CA GLY A 490 7.60 -7.81 -4.86
C GLY A 490 8.58 -8.94 -4.58
N ILE A 491 8.44 -9.56 -3.42
CA ILE A 491 9.34 -10.65 -2.98
C ILE A 491 9.21 -11.84 -3.92
N CYS A 492 10.34 -12.32 -4.44
CA CYS A 492 10.40 -13.57 -5.21
C CYS A 492 11.57 -14.40 -4.65
N SER A 493 11.24 -15.45 -3.91
CA SER A 493 12.25 -16.37 -3.36
C SER A 493 12.55 -17.53 -4.32
N LEU A 494 11.79 -17.65 -5.42
CA LEU A 494 12.04 -18.61 -6.49
C LEU A 494 13.19 -18.08 -7.37
N ILE A 495 14.10 -18.95 -7.76
CA ILE A 495 15.22 -18.62 -8.66
C ILE A 495 14.91 -19.24 -10.04
N PRO A 496 14.60 -18.42 -11.06
CA PRO A 496 14.28 -18.94 -12.41
C PRO A 496 15.53 -19.22 -13.24
N GLY A 497 15.41 -20.05 -14.26
CA GLY A 497 16.41 -20.27 -15.30
C GLY A 497 17.58 -21.18 -14.92
N VAL A 498 17.54 -21.85 -13.76
CA VAL A 498 18.62 -22.74 -13.31
C VAL A 498 18.46 -24.11 -13.97
N LYS A 499 19.51 -24.56 -14.67
CA LYS A 499 19.55 -25.85 -15.40
C LYS A 499 19.24 -27.02 -14.44
N GLY A 500 18.32 -27.90 -14.87
CA GLY A 500 17.91 -29.06 -14.10
C GLY A 500 16.95 -28.79 -12.95
N MET A 501 16.60 -27.51 -12.73
CA MET A 501 15.68 -27.13 -11.66
C MET A 501 14.55 -26.22 -12.16
N SER A 502 14.88 -25.06 -12.69
CA SER A 502 13.91 -24.05 -13.10
C SER A 502 14.14 -23.53 -14.52
N GLU A 503 14.74 -24.34 -15.37
CA GLU A 503 15.07 -23.95 -16.75
C GLU A 503 13.85 -23.60 -17.61
N ASN A 504 12.66 -24.07 -17.22
CA ASN A 504 11.40 -23.75 -17.89
C ASN A 504 10.62 -22.65 -17.18
N ILE A 505 11.24 -21.94 -16.21
CA ILE A 505 10.63 -20.83 -15.49
C ILE A 505 11.31 -19.52 -15.91
N GLU A 506 10.49 -18.57 -16.35
CA GLU A 506 10.89 -17.19 -16.57
C GLU A 506 10.09 -16.31 -15.62
N ALA A 507 10.73 -15.31 -15.05
CA ALA A 507 10.08 -14.39 -14.09
C ALA A 507 10.49 -12.94 -14.36
N ILE A 508 9.50 -12.04 -14.35
CA ILE A 508 9.71 -10.60 -14.54
C ILE A 508 8.98 -9.81 -13.46
N SER A 509 9.44 -8.58 -13.27
CA SER A 509 8.80 -7.58 -12.43
C SER A 509 8.49 -6.35 -13.27
N ILE A 510 7.29 -5.80 -13.12
CA ILE A 510 6.86 -4.54 -13.76
C ILE A 510 6.76 -3.51 -12.64
N VAL A 511 7.57 -2.44 -12.73
CA VAL A 511 7.53 -1.31 -11.79
C VAL A 511 7.40 -0.04 -12.62
N ASP A 512 6.20 0.50 -12.68
CA ASP A 512 5.86 1.59 -13.59
C ASP A 512 4.92 2.59 -12.88
N ASN A 513 4.10 3.31 -13.63
CA ASN A 513 3.20 4.36 -13.17
C ASN A 513 2.22 3.84 -12.09
N TYR A 514 1.67 2.65 -12.32
CA TYR A 514 0.74 2.01 -11.38
C TYR A 514 1.41 0.87 -10.64
N LEU A 515 0.99 0.62 -9.40
CA LEU A 515 1.44 -0.54 -8.63
C LEU A 515 0.75 -1.80 -9.15
N GLU A 516 1.50 -2.72 -9.71
CA GLU A 516 0.97 -4.03 -10.13
C GLU A 516 0.48 -4.78 -8.89
N HIS A 517 -0.82 -5.05 -8.79
CA HIS A 517 -1.42 -5.58 -7.56
C HIS A 517 -2.36 -6.76 -7.79
N SER A 518 -2.94 -6.88 -8.97
CA SER A 518 -3.85 -7.98 -9.31
C SER A 518 -3.15 -9.34 -9.21
N ARG A 519 -3.90 -10.36 -8.80
CA ARG A 519 -3.47 -11.76 -8.85
C ARG A 519 -4.34 -12.50 -9.86
N VAL A 520 -3.68 -13.00 -10.89
CA VAL A 520 -4.32 -13.73 -11.99
C VAL A 520 -3.53 -15.02 -12.22
N TYR A 521 -4.20 -16.15 -12.20
CA TYR A 521 -3.61 -17.47 -12.33
C TYR A 521 -4.23 -18.19 -13.53
N ILE A 522 -3.40 -18.59 -14.49
CA ILE A 522 -3.81 -19.21 -15.76
C ILE A 522 -3.10 -20.55 -15.86
N PHE A 523 -3.87 -21.61 -15.99
CA PHE A 523 -3.43 -23.01 -16.17
C PHE A 523 -3.82 -23.44 -17.57
N CYS A 524 -2.90 -24.07 -18.30
CA CYS A 524 -3.08 -24.47 -19.71
C CYS A 524 -4.26 -25.43 -19.92
N ASN A 525 -4.37 -26.45 -19.06
CA ASN A 525 -5.43 -27.45 -19.13
C ASN A 525 -5.60 -28.00 -20.57
N ASN A 526 -4.47 -28.43 -21.19
CA ASN A 526 -4.47 -29.01 -22.54
C ASN A 526 -5.13 -28.06 -23.58
N ASN A 527 -4.74 -26.76 -23.55
CA ASN A 527 -5.26 -25.68 -24.44
C ASN A 527 -6.74 -25.29 -24.20
N GLU A 528 -7.31 -25.71 -23.07
CA GLU A 528 -8.62 -25.21 -22.60
C GLU A 528 -8.41 -24.41 -21.29
N PRO A 529 -7.82 -23.21 -21.35
CA PRO A 529 -7.26 -22.57 -20.16
C PRO A 529 -8.29 -22.32 -19.07
N GLU A 530 -7.90 -22.66 -17.85
CA GLU A 530 -8.61 -22.29 -16.63
C GLU A 530 -7.96 -21.02 -16.08
N VAL A 531 -8.78 -20.01 -15.84
CA VAL A 531 -8.35 -18.69 -15.39
C VAL A 531 -9.00 -18.39 -14.05
N TYR A 532 -8.20 -17.84 -13.13
CA TYR A 532 -8.64 -17.49 -11.79
C TYR A 532 -8.16 -16.07 -11.44
N ILE A 533 -9.01 -15.33 -10.71
CA ILE A 533 -8.61 -14.11 -10.00
C ILE A 533 -8.55 -14.41 -8.51
N SER A 534 -7.64 -13.77 -7.80
CA SER A 534 -7.38 -14.12 -6.40
C SER A 534 -7.04 -12.92 -5.52
N SER A 535 -7.34 -13.02 -4.24
CA SER A 535 -6.80 -12.12 -3.22
C SER A 535 -5.47 -12.63 -2.64
N ALA A 536 -5.11 -13.90 -2.88
CA ALA A 536 -3.93 -14.58 -2.31
C ALA A 536 -2.70 -14.42 -3.19
N ASP A 537 -1.55 -14.17 -2.55
CA ASP A 537 -0.21 -14.42 -3.10
C ASP A 537 0.26 -15.83 -2.70
N PHE A 538 1.33 -16.34 -3.32
CA PHE A 538 1.96 -17.58 -2.88
C PHE A 538 2.94 -17.30 -1.73
N MET A 539 2.37 -16.92 -0.60
CA MET A 539 3.08 -16.74 0.69
C MET A 539 2.40 -17.63 1.74
N THR A 540 3.17 -18.20 2.65
CA THR A 540 2.64 -19.07 3.71
C THR A 540 1.46 -18.44 4.46
N ARG A 541 1.59 -17.15 4.81
CA ARG A 541 0.51 -16.44 5.50
C ARG A 541 -0.80 -16.34 4.69
N ASN A 542 -0.72 -16.20 3.35
CA ASN A 542 -1.91 -16.15 2.50
C ASN A 542 -2.58 -17.53 2.37
N LEU A 543 -1.75 -18.58 2.30
CA LEU A 543 -2.24 -19.93 2.07
C LEU A 543 -2.76 -20.60 3.36
N ASP A 544 -2.14 -20.29 4.52
CA ASP A 544 -2.32 -21.04 5.76
C ASP A 544 -2.87 -20.22 6.95
N SER A 545 -2.78 -18.87 6.92
CA SER A 545 -3.12 -18.02 8.09
C SER A 545 -4.04 -16.84 7.77
N ARG A 546 -4.63 -16.83 6.57
CA ARG A 546 -5.57 -15.80 6.14
C ARG A 546 -6.80 -16.40 5.51
N VAL A 547 -7.90 -15.65 5.55
CA VAL A 547 -9.06 -15.97 4.70
C VAL A 547 -8.86 -15.24 3.38
N GLU A 548 -8.57 -15.99 2.33
CA GLU A 548 -8.39 -15.52 0.97
C GLU A 548 -9.39 -16.24 0.05
N ILE A 549 -9.73 -15.61 -1.05
CA ILE A 549 -10.63 -16.19 -2.06
C ILE A 549 -9.93 -16.18 -3.41
N THR A 550 -10.01 -17.32 -4.11
CA THR A 550 -9.65 -17.46 -5.51
C THR A 550 -10.92 -17.91 -6.26
N CYS A 551 -11.29 -17.13 -7.27
CA CYS A 551 -12.53 -17.31 -8.03
C CYS A 551 -12.22 -17.75 -9.45
N PRO A 552 -12.78 -18.88 -9.93
CA PRO A 552 -12.67 -19.26 -11.34
C PRO A 552 -13.48 -18.29 -12.21
N ILE A 553 -12.97 -18.06 -13.40
CA ILE A 553 -13.64 -17.25 -14.44
C ILE A 553 -14.25 -18.22 -15.44
N TYR A 554 -15.56 -18.16 -15.63
CA TYR A 554 -16.27 -19.05 -16.56
C TYR A 554 -16.58 -18.38 -17.90
N ASP A 555 -16.82 -17.05 -17.88
CA ASP A 555 -17.11 -16.28 -19.09
C ASP A 555 -15.88 -16.27 -20.02
N GLN A 556 -16.06 -16.70 -21.27
CA GLN A 556 -14.96 -16.84 -22.24
C GLN A 556 -14.36 -15.49 -22.63
N SER A 557 -15.17 -14.44 -22.70
CA SER A 557 -14.69 -13.10 -23.06
C SER A 557 -13.78 -12.55 -21.95
N ILE A 558 -14.17 -12.77 -20.69
CA ILE A 558 -13.37 -12.35 -19.51
C ILE A 558 -12.09 -13.20 -19.40
N LYS A 559 -12.17 -14.52 -19.66
CA LYS A 559 -10.97 -15.37 -19.73
C LYS A 559 -9.96 -14.80 -20.74
N LYS A 560 -10.46 -14.51 -21.95
CA LYS A 560 -9.62 -13.95 -23.03
C LYS A 560 -9.00 -12.62 -22.59
N GLU A 561 -9.79 -11.73 -21.99
CA GLU A 561 -9.33 -10.41 -21.49
C GLU A 561 -8.19 -10.56 -20.47
N LEU A 562 -8.32 -11.49 -19.53
CA LEU A 562 -7.30 -11.73 -18.50
C LEU A 562 -6.02 -12.34 -19.11
N ILE A 563 -6.17 -13.22 -20.10
CA ILE A 563 -5.02 -13.81 -20.82
C ILE A 563 -4.33 -12.71 -21.64
N ASP A 564 -5.09 -11.89 -22.39
CA ASP A 564 -4.55 -10.80 -23.22
C ASP A 564 -3.78 -9.79 -22.34
N THR A 565 -4.37 -9.37 -21.21
CA THR A 565 -3.72 -8.41 -20.32
C THR A 565 -2.47 -9.00 -19.63
N PHE A 566 -2.47 -10.29 -19.30
CA PHE A 566 -1.25 -10.98 -18.85
C PHE A 566 -0.18 -10.93 -19.95
N ASP A 567 -0.54 -11.28 -21.18
CA ASP A 567 0.40 -11.33 -22.31
C ASP A 567 0.92 -9.93 -22.70
N ILE A 568 0.09 -8.89 -22.59
CA ILE A 568 0.53 -7.48 -22.73
C ILE A 568 1.58 -7.18 -21.65
N GLY A 569 1.31 -7.51 -20.39
CA GLY A 569 2.27 -7.37 -19.29
C GLY A 569 3.58 -8.09 -19.60
N TRP A 570 3.48 -9.32 -20.07
CA TRP A 570 4.64 -10.17 -20.42
C TRP A 570 5.49 -9.60 -21.56
N LYS A 571 4.87 -8.98 -22.57
CA LYS A 571 5.55 -8.39 -23.72
C LYS A 571 6.30 -7.10 -23.38
N GLY A 572 6.01 -6.48 -22.24
CA GLY A 572 6.65 -5.24 -21.81
C GLY A 572 8.17 -5.28 -21.95
N ASN A 573 8.76 -4.22 -22.55
CA ASN A 573 10.20 -4.12 -22.76
C ASN A 573 10.80 -2.82 -22.23
N VAL A 574 9.99 -2.00 -21.53
CA VAL A 574 10.44 -0.85 -20.75
C VAL A 574 9.75 -0.92 -19.37
N LYS A 575 10.44 -0.45 -18.32
CA LYS A 575 9.94 -0.53 -16.94
C LYS A 575 9.78 -1.99 -16.43
N VAL A 576 10.41 -2.94 -17.12
CA VAL A 576 10.37 -4.39 -16.80
C VAL A 576 11.76 -4.84 -16.38
N ARG A 577 11.85 -5.63 -15.33
CA ARG A 577 13.10 -6.20 -14.84
C ARG A 577 12.99 -7.72 -14.80
N TYR A 578 14.10 -8.39 -15.01
CA TYR A 578 14.20 -9.84 -14.85
C TYR A 578 14.44 -10.18 -13.37
N HIS A 579 13.75 -11.21 -12.91
CA HIS A 579 14.22 -11.99 -11.77
C HIS A 579 15.26 -12.97 -12.32
N SER A 580 16.43 -13.01 -11.74
CA SER A 580 17.54 -13.84 -12.20
C SER A 580 18.24 -14.53 -11.05
N GLU A 581 19.00 -15.55 -11.34
CA GLU A 581 19.86 -16.25 -10.39
C GLU A 581 20.80 -15.28 -9.64
N LYS A 582 21.26 -14.24 -10.32
CA LYS A 582 22.22 -13.28 -9.76
C LYS A 582 21.57 -12.20 -8.88
N LEU A 583 20.25 -12.10 -8.89
CA LEU A 583 19.48 -11.06 -8.16
C LEU A 583 19.96 -9.64 -8.46
N ASP A 584 20.42 -9.40 -9.69
CA ASP A 584 21.05 -8.15 -10.13
C ASP A 584 20.04 -7.08 -10.59
N ASN A 585 18.75 -7.41 -10.54
CA ASN A 585 17.63 -6.48 -10.79
C ASN A 585 17.75 -5.75 -12.15
N LYS A 586 18.27 -6.43 -13.17
CA LYS A 586 18.50 -5.84 -14.50
C LYS A 586 17.22 -5.59 -15.25
N TYR A 587 17.19 -4.47 -15.93
CA TYR A 587 16.11 -4.18 -16.89
C TYR A 587 16.15 -5.18 -18.05
N ARG A 588 14.97 -5.54 -18.54
CA ARG A 588 14.82 -6.28 -19.80
C ARG A 588 15.43 -5.45 -20.91
N MET A 589 16.40 -6.01 -21.64
CA MET A 589 17.08 -5.33 -22.74
C MET A 589 16.15 -5.33 -23.97
N ARG A 590 15.83 -4.16 -24.44
CA ARG A 590 14.95 -3.94 -25.59
C ARG A 590 15.64 -4.16 -26.94
N GLY A 591 16.93 -3.85 -27.01
CA GLY A 591 17.64 -3.79 -28.29
C GLY A 591 16.99 -2.77 -29.22
N ASP A 592 16.83 -3.12 -30.47
CA ASP A 592 16.20 -2.26 -31.50
C ASP A 592 14.67 -2.43 -31.58
N SER A 593 14.08 -3.27 -30.72
CA SER A 593 12.63 -3.49 -30.73
C SER A 593 11.88 -2.19 -30.38
N PRO A 594 10.71 -1.95 -31.00
CA PRO A 594 9.88 -0.80 -30.63
C PRO A 594 9.55 -0.78 -29.14
N ILE A 595 9.36 0.41 -28.59
CA ILE A 595 8.97 0.59 -27.19
C ILE A 595 7.58 -0.05 -26.98
N PHE A 596 7.51 -0.97 -26.02
CA PHE A 596 6.27 -1.62 -25.60
C PHE A 596 6.13 -1.46 -24.09
N ARG A 597 5.44 -0.39 -23.67
CA ARG A 597 5.23 -0.07 -22.26
C ARG A 597 3.93 -0.74 -21.80
N ALA A 598 4.05 -1.81 -21.04
CA ALA A 598 2.95 -2.71 -20.67
C ALA A 598 1.70 -1.99 -20.15
N GLN A 599 1.87 -1.03 -19.23
CA GLN A 599 0.72 -0.32 -18.65
C GLN A 599 0.02 0.60 -19.66
N LEU A 600 0.77 1.23 -20.57
CA LEU A 600 0.20 2.04 -21.65
C LEU A 600 -0.55 1.13 -22.65
N GLU A 601 0.04 -0.01 -22.99
CA GLU A 601 -0.58 -0.95 -23.94
C GLU A 601 -1.83 -1.62 -23.33
N THR A 602 -1.87 -1.82 -22.02
CA THR A 602 -3.09 -2.25 -21.32
C THR A 602 -4.19 -1.18 -21.43
N TYR A 603 -3.84 0.09 -21.25
CA TYR A 603 -4.79 1.20 -21.45
C TYR A 603 -5.31 1.21 -22.90
N ASN A 604 -4.40 1.11 -23.90
CA ASN A 604 -4.74 1.07 -25.32
C ASN A 604 -5.66 -0.12 -25.65
N TYR A 605 -5.41 -1.29 -25.06
CA TYR A 605 -6.25 -2.48 -25.21
C TYR A 605 -7.71 -2.16 -24.82
N TYR A 606 -7.93 -1.52 -23.67
CA TYR A 606 -9.28 -1.17 -23.21
C TYR A 606 -9.89 -0.05 -24.06
N ARG A 607 -9.09 0.92 -24.50
CA ARG A 607 -9.55 2.01 -25.37
C ARG A 607 -10.05 1.45 -26.71
N ASN A 608 -9.27 0.57 -27.33
CA ASN A 608 -9.61 -0.05 -28.61
C ASN A 608 -10.90 -0.87 -28.54
N LYS A 609 -11.15 -1.55 -27.42
CA LYS A 609 -12.42 -2.29 -27.20
C LYS A 609 -13.64 -1.36 -27.29
N ILE A 610 -13.51 -0.13 -26.81
CA ILE A 610 -14.61 0.84 -26.81
C ILE A 610 -14.79 1.44 -28.21
N GLU A 611 -13.68 1.82 -28.87
CA GLU A 611 -13.69 2.46 -30.18
C GLU A 611 -14.27 1.57 -31.28
N VAL A 612 -14.12 0.27 -31.18
CA VAL A 612 -14.68 -0.70 -32.16
C VAL A 612 -16.21 -0.77 -32.07
N VAL A 613 -16.81 -0.34 -30.94
CA VAL A 613 -18.26 -0.43 -30.70
C VAL A 613 -19.00 0.86 -31.12
N ILE A 614 -18.27 1.97 -31.35
CA ILE A 614 -18.83 3.24 -31.82
C ILE A 614 -18.81 3.29 -33.36
#